data_594e38a6cafb6ce5b57f26be58fb90dc
#
_entry.id   594e38a6cafb6ce5b57f26be58fb90dc
#
_cell.length_a   1.000
_cell.length_b   1.000
_cell.length_c   1.000
_cell.angle_alpha   90.00
_cell.angle_beta   90.00
_cell.angle_gamma   90.00
#
_symmetry.space_group_name_H-M   'P 1'
#
loop_
_entity.id
_entity.type
_entity.pdbx_description
1 polymer ?
#
loop_
_entity_poly.entity_id
_entity_poly.type
_entity_poly.pdbx_seq_one_letter_code
_entity_poly.pdbx_strand_id
1 'polypeptide(L)'
;GTIVHFDDLHKSLTNKVYVPLVGDLMVSKWSYEALAVNQFKNNEYDKIFFEYDRKISCANYNTTFVIPELQTKLSESSRLLDTEDNTKKQKLAANLELLQHEIFEVANKAGVPPFEFINRIRPGGFTKEIASEAHDYLIYVKMNLSEQSRTLNNRKDSVFNHLIEKFGKESVLQLKQDYHNKSLFDMVTDRNEINKILEINNRLIR
;
A
#
# COMPACT_ATOMS: atom_id res chain seq x y z
N GLY A 1 -20.21 26.95 -3.98
CA GLY A 1 -19.96 26.14 -5.15
C GLY A 1 -20.59 24.75 -4.96
N THR A 2 -21.27 24.25 -5.97
CA THR A 2 -21.87 22.92 -5.96
C THR A 2 -20.73 21.91 -6.05
N ILE A 3 -20.53 21.11 -5.02
CA ILE A 3 -19.63 19.95 -5.07
C ILE A 3 -20.46 18.83 -5.74
N VAL A 4 -20.14 18.51 -6.98
CA VAL A 4 -20.72 17.36 -7.68
C VAL A 4 -19.78 16.19 -7.46
N HIS A 5 -20.29 15.09 -6.91
CA HIS A 5 -19.54 13.84 -6.84
C HIS A 5 -19.29 13.31 -8.25
N PHE A 6 -18.09 12.78 -8.52
CA PHE A 6 -17.74 12.22 -9.82
C PHE A 6 -18.65 11.06 -10.22
N ASP A 7 -19.20 10.32 -9.24
CA ASP A 7 -20.15 9.22 -9.47
C ASP A 7 -21.48 9.68 -10.04
N ASP A 8 -21.83 10.98 -9.87
CA ASP A 8 -23.05 11.60 -10.40
C ASP A 8 -22.86 12.17 -11.82
N LEU A 9 -21.66 12.09 -12.39
CA LEU A 9 -21.37 12.50 -13.76
C LEU A 9 -21.81 11.44 -14.77
N HIS A 10 -22.04 11.86 -16.03
CA HIS A 10 -22.45 10.96 -17.11
C HIS A 10 -21.46 9.79 -17.28
N LYS A 11 -21.98 8.58 -17.53
CA LYS A 11 -21.21 7.32 -17.63
C LYS A 11 -20.04 7.34 -18.63
N SER A 12 -20.07 8.24 -19.62
CA SER A 12 -18.95 8.43 -20.56
C SER A 12 -17.78 9.23 -19.98
N LEU A 13 -17.98 9.93 -18.85
CA LEU A 13 -16.98 10.76 -18.16
C LEU A 13 -16.49 10.12 -16.86
N THR A 14 -17.17 9.08 -16.38
CA THR A 14 -16.83 8.37 -15.15
C THR A 14 -16.23 7.02 -15.46
N ASN A 15 -15.02 6.76 -14.96
CA ASN A 15 -14.49 5.42 -14.83
C ASN A 15 -14.58 5.03 -13.35
N LYS A 16 -15.21 3.90 -13.02
CA LYS A 16 -15.40 3.45 -11.61
C LYS A 16 -14.08 3.23 -10.84
N VAL A 17 -12.96 3.23 -11.54
CA VAL A 17 -11.64 2.86 -11.01
C VAL A 17 -10.68 4.05 -10.95
N TYR A 18 -10.89 5.07 -11.78
CA TYR A 18 -10.02 6.23 -11.89
C TYR A 18 -10.79 7.54 -11.90
N VAL A 19 -10.11 8.59 -11.44
CA VAL A 19 -10.58 9.98 -11.66
C VAL A 19 -10.73 10.18 -13.17
N PRO A 20 -11.86 10.76 -13.62
CA PRO A 20 -12.04 11.03 -15.04
C PRO A 20 -10.88 11.85 -15.61
N LEU A 21 -10.50 11.59 -16.86
CA LEU A 21 -9.41 12.31 -17.56
C LEU A 21 -9.54 13.84 -17.45
N VAL A 22 -10.79 14.35 -17.46
CA VAL A 22 -11.08 15.76 -17.26
C VAL A 22 -10.66 16.23 -15.86
N GLY A 23 -10.87 15.41 -14.83
CA GLY A 23 -10.42 15.72 -13.47
C GLY A 23 -8.90 15.71 -13.33
N ASP A 24 -8.22 14.82 -14.03
CA ASP A 24 -6.75 14.75 -14.03
C ASP A 24 -6.10 15.92 -14.79
N LEU A 25 -6.79 16.52 -15.77
CA LEU A 25 -6.34 17.72 -16.46
C LEU A 25 -6.59 19.01 -15.66
N MET A 26 -7.36 18.96 -14.56
CA MET A 26 -7.65 20.15 -13.76
C MET A 26 -6.44 20.52 -12.90
N VAL A 27 -5.82 21.65 -13.20
CA VAL A 27 -4.72 22.24 -12.41
C VAL A 27 -5.10 22.41 -10.93
N SER A 28 -6.38 22.71 -10.64
CA SER A 28 -6.90 22.85 -9.27
C SER A 28 -6.81 21.56 -8.46
N LYS A 29 -6.99 20.37 -9.06
CA LYS A 29 -6.82 19.07 -8.39
C LYS A 29 -5.37 18.92 -7.93
N TRP A 30 -4.43 19.07 -8.83
CA TRP A 30 -3.00 18.94 -8.53
C TRP A 30 -2.52 19.97 -7.51
N SER A 31 -3.02 21.21 -7.61
CA SER A 31 -2.70 22.26 -6.63
C SER A 31 -3.26 21.93 -5.25
N TYR A 32 -4.48 21.41 -5.17
CA TYR A 32 -5.09 20.98 -3.90
C TYR A 32 -4.33 19.80 -3.28
N GLU A 33 -4.02 18.78 -4.07
CA GLU A 33 -3.23 17.63 -3.59
C GLU A 33 -1.84 18.05 -3.10
N ALA A 34 -1.15 18.91 -3.87
CA ALA A 34 0.15 19.43 -3.49
C ALA A 34 0.09 20.23 -2.19
N LEU A 35 -0.91 21.10 -2.02
CA LEU A 35 -1.12 21.88 -0.79
C LEU A 35 -1.46 20.96 0.39
N ALA A 36 -2.33 19.99 0.21
CA ALA A 36 -2.71 19.03 1.24
C ALA A 36 -1.51 18.22 1.73
N VAL A 37 -0.73 17.67 0.80
CA VAL A 37 0.51 16.92 1.13
C VAL A 37 1.54 17.83 1.80
N ASN A 38 1.73 19.05 1.29
CA ASN A 38 2.67 20.00 1.87
C ASN A 38 2.26 20.40 3.29
N GLN A 39 0.98 20.70 3.50
CA GLN A 39 0.46 21.03 4.83
C GLN A 39 0.58 19.87 5.80
N PHE A 40 0.32 18.64 5.37
CA PHE A 40 0.49 17.44 6.20
C PHE A 40 1.97 17.19 6.53
N LYS A 41 2.84 17.20 5.52
CA LYS A 41 4.26 16.84 5.66
C LYS A 41 5.07 17.88 6.44
N ASN A 42 4.76 19.16 6.28
CA ASN A 42 5.62 20.28 6.70
C ASN A 42 5.06 21.10 7.87
N ASN A 43 3.89 20.76 8.44
CA ASN A 43 3.41 21.46 9.64
C ASN A 43 4.28 21.15 10.86
N GLU A 44 4.22 22.02 11.86
CA GLU A 44 5.14 21.98 13.02
C GLU A 44 5.02 20.70 13.86
N TYR A 45 3.85 20.06 13.89
CA TYR A 45 3.63 18.83 14.65
C TYR A 45 3.90 17.58 13.80
N ASP A 46 3.21 17.42 12.64
CA ASP A 46 3.24 16.16 11.88
C ASP A 46 4.61 15.92 11.24
N LYS A 47 5.38 16.96 10.88
CA LYS A 47 6.73 16.79 10.32
C LYS A 47 7.67 15.96 11.21
N ILE A 48 7.45 15.98 12.54
CA ILE A 48 8.27 15.22 13.49
C ILE A 48 8.02 13.72 13.35
N PHE A 49 6.78 13.35 13.01
CA PHE A 49 6.33 11.96 12.97
C PHE A 49 6.17 11.41 11.54
N PHE A 50 6.22 12.28 10.54
CA PHE A 50 5.91 11.94 9.14
C PHE A 50 6.64 10.70 8.61
N GLU A 51 7.95 10.60 8.84
CA GLU A 51 8.74 9.46 8.35
C GLU A 51 8.36 8.14 9.05
N TYR A 52 8.01 8.20 10.34
CA TYR A 52 7.49 7.04 11.06
C TYR A 52 6.13 6.63 10.51
N ASP A 53 5.20 7.57 10.38
CA ASP A 53 3.84 7.30 9.90
C ASP A 53 3.84 6.77 8.47
N ARG A 54 4.67 7.33 7.59
CA ARG A 54 4.84 6.86 6.22
C ARG A 54 5.32 5.40 6.16
N LYS A 55 6.36 5.07 6.92
CA LYS A 55 6.92 3.71 6.95
C LYS A 55 5.95 2.70 7.60
N ILE A 56 5.29 3.09 8.69
CA ILE A 56 4.26 2.27 9.35
C ILE A 56 3.09 2.01 8.38
N SER A 57 2.60 3.05 7.72
CA SER A 57 1.51 2.92 6.73
C SER A 57 1.90 1.99 5.58
N CYS A 58 3.13 2.11 5.06
CA CYS A 58 3.63 1.23 4.01
C CYS A 58 3.71 -0.23 4.48
N ALA A 59 4.26 -0.49 5.67
CA ALA A 59 4.33 -1.84 6.22
C ALA A 59 2.93 -2.45 6.43
N ASN A 60 2.02 -1.68 7.04
CA ASN A 60 0.65 -2.12 7.30
C ASN A 60 -0.12 -2.38 6.00
N TYR A 61 0.04 -1.55 4.97
CA TYR A 61 -0.59 -1.77 3.67
C TYR A 61 -0.14 -3.09 3.04
N ASN A 62 1.17 -3.36 3.02
CA ASN A 62 1.69 -4.60 2.47
C ASN A 62 1.22 -5.83 3.26
N THR A 63 1.18 -5.77 4.61
CA THR A 63 0.75 -6.90 5.45
C THR A 63 -0.75 -7.17 5.38
N THR A 64 -1.56 -6.12 5.19
CA THR A 64 -3.03 -6.22 5.24
C THR A 64 -3.65 -6.48 3.87
N PHE A 65 -3.06 -5.95 2.81
CA PHE A 65 -3.65 -6.02 1.47
C PHE A 65 -2.78 -6.77 0.47
N VAL A 66 -1.52 -6.36 0.27
CA VAL A 66 -0.68 -6.92 -0.80
C VAL A 66 -0.38 -8.40 -0.56
N ILE A 67 0.14 -8.76 0.61
CA ILE A 67 0.53 -10.15 0.90
C ILE A 67 -0.67 -11.11 0.83
N PRO A 68 -1.84 -10.83 1.42
CA PRO A 68 -3.02 -11.69 1.26
C PRO A 68 -3.47 -11.85 -0.20
N GLU A 69 -3.40 -10.79 -1.01
CA GLU A 69 -3.70 -10.88 -2.44
C GLU A 69 -2.71 -11.79 -3.17
N LEU A 70 -1.40 -11.66 -2.88
CA LEU A 70 -0.38 -12.55 -3.46
C LEU A 70 -0.60 -14.02 -3.06
N GLN A 71 -1.00 -14.29 -1.81
CA GLN A 71 -1.35 -15.63 -1.35
C GLN A 71 -2.57 -16.19 -2.09
N THR A 72 -3.57 -15.33 -2.37
CA THR A 72 -4.73 -15.70 -3.18
C THR A 72 -4.32 -16.04 -4.60
N LYS A 73 -3.48 -15.20 -5.23
CA LYS A 73 -2.94 -15.42 -6.59
C LYS A 73 -2.08 -16.70 -6.67
N LEU A 74 -1.27 -16.99 -5.66
CA LEU A 74 -0.52 -18.26 -5.57
C LEU A 74 -1.44 -19.48 -5.54
N SER A 75 -2.49 -19.44 -4.72
CA SER A 75 -3.47 -20.50 -4.60
C SER A 75 -4.25 -20.71 -5.90
N GLU A 76 -4.63 -19.62 -6.56
CA GLU A 76 -5.30 -19.65 -7.85
C GLU A 76 -4.38 -20.23 -8.94
N SER A 77 -3.13 -19.77 -9.01
CA SER A 77 -2.14 -20.27 -9.97
C SER A 77 -1.86 -21.75 -9.78
N SER A 78 -1.79 -22.23 -8.53
CA SER A 78 -1.60 -23.65 -8.23
C SER A 78 -2.76 -24.52 -8.71
N ARG A 79 -4.02 -24.00 -8.69
CA ARG A 79 -5.19 -24.73 -9.22
C ARG A 79 -5.23 -24.75 -10.76
N LEU A 80 -4.60 -23.77 -11.40
CA LEU A 80 -4.58 -23.65 -12.87
C LEU A 80 -3.44 -24.44 -13.52
N LEU A 81 -2.52 -25.05 -12.76
CA LEU A 81 -1.37 -25.77 -13.30
C LEU A 81 -1.73 -26.88 -14.28
N ASP A 82 -2.76 -27.66 -13.94
CA ASP A 82 -3.16 -28.85 -14.71
C ASP A 82 -4.24 -28.55 -15.77
N THR A 83 -4.45 -27.26 -16.12
CA THR A 83 -5.50 -26.86 -17.06
C THR A 83 -5.05 -26.99 -18.51
N GLU A 84 -5.94 -27.49 -19.37
CA GLU A 84 -5.72 -27.51 -20.84
C GLU A 84 -6.35 -26.31 -21.57
N ASP A 85 -7.23 -25.57 -20.88
CA ASP A 85 -7.94 -24.40 -21.42
C ASP A 85 -6.97 -23.24 -21.71
N ASN A 86 -6.94 -22.78 -22.95
CA ASN A 86 -6.05 -21.69 -23.37
C ASN A 86 -6.30 -20.37 -22.63
N THR A 87 -7.55 -20.05 -22.31
CA THR A 87 -7.90 -18.84 -21.56
C THR A 87 -7.34 -18.91 -20.14
N LYS A 88 -7.44 -20.07 -19.51
CA LYS A 88 -6.89 -20.32 -18.17
C LYS A 88 -5.36 -20.34 -18.18
N LYS A 89 -4.74 -20.84 -19.25
CA LYS A 89 -3.26 -20.76 -19.42
C LYS A 89 -2.78 -19.32 -19.53
N GLN A 90 -3.50 -18.46 -20.26
CA GLN A 90 -3.19 -17.04 -20.32
C GLN A 90 -3.31 -16.36 -18.95
N LYS A 91 -4.39 -16.68 -18.21
CA LYS A 91 -4.58 -16.18 -16.83
C LYS A 91 -3.47 -16.65 -15.90
N LEU A 92 -3.06 -17.92 -16.00
CA LEU A 92 -1.92 -18.45 -15.24
C LEU A 92 -0.65 -17.67 -15.55
N ALA A 93 -0.33 -17.44 -16.82
CA ALA A 93 0.87 -16.68 -17.21
C ALA A 93 0.86 -15.27 -16.65
N ALA A 94 -0.28 -14.55 -16.73
CA ALA A 94 -0.45 -13.22 -16.17
C ALA A 94 -0.27 -13.21 -14.64
N ASN A 95 -0.90 -14.16 -13.92
CA ASN A 95 -0.73 -14.30 -12.49
C ASN A 95 0.73 -14.56 -12.09
N LEU A 96 1.45 -15.41 -12.83
CA LEU A 96 2.85 -15.72 -12.54
C LEU A 96 3.76 -14.51 -12.77
N GLU A 97 3.52 -13.72 -13.81
CA GLU A 97 4.25 -12.47 -14.03
C GLU A 97 4.02 -11.47 -12.89
N LEU A 98 2.77 -11.28 -12.48
CA LEU A 98 2.41 -10.44 -11.33
C LEU A 98 3.11 -10.93 -10.06
N LEU A 99 2.99 -12.22 -9.75
CA LEU A 99 3.59 -12.83 -8.56
C LEU A 99 5.11 -12.65 -8.52
N GLN A 100 5.80 -12.90 -9.64
CA GLN A 100 7.24 -12.74 -9.72
C GLN A 100 7.68 -11.30 -9.39
N HIS A 101 6.98 -10.32 -9.94
CA HIS A 101 7.28 -8.92 -9.71
C HIS A 101 6.93 -8.48 -8.28
N GLU A 102 5.72 -8.74 -7.84
CA GLU A 102 5.23 -8.22 -6.57
C GLU A 102 5.88 -8.88 -5.35
N ILE A 103 6.22 -10.18 -5.42
CA ILE A 103 6.99 -10.87 -4.37
C ILE A 103 8.37 -10.21 -4.22
N PHE A 104 9.03 -9.87 -5.31
CA PHE A 104 10.31 -9.16 -5.28
C PHE A 104 10.18 -7.76 -4.67
N GLU A 105 9.16 -7.00 -5.07
CA GLU A 105 8.91 -5.65 -4.56
C GLU A 105 8.58 -5.64 -3.06
N VAL A 106 7.78 -6.59 -2.59
CA VAL A 106 7.43 -6.69 -1.16
C VAL A 106 8.65 -7.09 -0.33
N ALA A 107 9.50 -7.98 -0.85
CA ALA A 107 10.77 -8.34 -0.22
C ALA A 107 11.70 -7.12 -0.07
N ASN A 108 11.85 -6.33 -1.12
CA ASN A 108 12.63 -5.09 -1.09
C ASN A 108 12.09 -4.10 -0.04
N LYS A 109 10.77 -3.92 0.02
CA LYS A 109 10.13 -3.05 1.03
C LYS A 109 10.32 -3.55 2.45
N ALA A 110 10.35 -4.87 2.63
CA ALA A 110 10.63 -5.52 3.91
C ALA A 110 12.12 -5.51 4.28
N GLY A 111 13.02 -5.22 3.34
CA GLY A 111 14.47 -5.31 3.54
C GLY A 111 14.96 -6.72 3.84
N VAL A 112 14.28 -7.74 3.29
CA VAL A 112 14.66 -9.14 3.44
C VAL A 112 15.28 -9.69 2.15
N PRO A 113 16.09 -10.77 2.22
CA PRO A 113 16.64 -11.41 1.03
C PRO A 113 15.53 -11.80 0.05
N PRO A 114 15.75 -11.71 -1.26
CA PRO A 114 14.76 -12.09 -2.26
C PRO A 114 14.45 -13.60 -2.17
N PHE A 115 13.25 -13.96 -2.61
CA PHE A 115 12.83 -15.36 -2.67
C PHE A 115 13.78 -16.18 -3.56
N GLU A 116 14.34 -17.25 -3.05
CA GLU A 116 15.36 -18.06 -3.73
C GLU A 116 14.89 -18.58 -5.09
N PHE A 117 13.62 -19.02 -5.15
CA PHE A 117 13.05 -19.60 -6.37
C PHE A 117 12.25 -18.59 -7.22
N ILE A 118 12.49 -17.29 -7.06
CA ILE A 118 11.76 -16.24 -7.77
C ILE A 118 11.76 -16.45 -9.30
N ASN A 119 12.87 -16.93 -9.87
CA ASN A 119 13.02 -17.21 -11.29
C ASN A 119 12.25 -18.44 -11.77
N ARG A 120 11.72 -19.26 -10.85
CA ARG A 120 10.86 -20.40 -11.15
C ARG A 120 9.38 -20.02 -11.21
N ILE A 121 8.99 -18.84 -10.73
CA ILE A 121 7.63 -18.32 -10.86
C ILE A 121 7.40 -17.84 -12.29
N ARG A 122 7.32 -18.80 -13.21
CA ARG A 122 7.08 -18.58 -14.65
C ARG A 122 6.45 -19.82 -15.28
N PRO A 123 5.79 -19.71 -16.45
CA PRO A 123 5.27 -20.86 -17.16
C PRO A 123 6.37 -21.93 -17.39
N GLY A 124 6.06 -23.18 -17.06
CA GLY A 124 6.98 -24.30 -17.17
C GLY A 124 7.98 -24.47 -16.01
N GLY A 125 8.09 -23.48 -15.10
CA GLY A 125 8.93 -23.57 -13.91
C GLY A 125 8.15 -23.60 -12.60
N PHE A 126 6.90 -23.14 -12.61
CA PHE A 126 6.05 -23.07 -11.43
C PHE A 126 5.41 -24.45 -11.15
N THR A 127 5.54 -24.92 -9.93
CA THR A 127 4.99 -26.18 -9.43
C THR A 127 4.25 -25.96 -8.11
N LYS A 128 3.55 -26.98 -7.60
CA LYS A 128 2.85 -26.90 -6.31
C LYS A 128 3.83 -26.72 -5.15
N GLU A 129 5.03 -27.30 -5.25
CA GLU A 129 6.10 -27.15 -4.28
C GLU A 129 6.60 -25.70 -4.26
N ILE A 130 6.86 -25.10 -5.42
CA ILE A 130 7.26 -23.68 -5.53
C ILE A 130 6.15 -22.76 -4.99
N ALA A 131 4.88 -23.10 -5.20
CA ALA A 131 3.76 -22.35 -4.64
C ALA A 131 3.77 -22.39 -3.10
N SER A 132 4.04 -23.57 -2.50
CA SER A 132 4.16 -23.72 -1.05
C SER A 132 5.33 -22.92 -0.48
N GLU A 133 6.51 -23.06 -1.08
CA GLU A 133 7.71 -22.30 -0.68
C GLU A 133 7.50 -20.77 -0.78
N ALA A 134 6.85 -20.31 -1.85
CA ALA A 134 6.51 -18.89 -2.01
C ALA A 134 5.49 -18.44 -0.96
N HIS A 135 4.52 -19.27 -0.60
CA HIS A 135 3.55 -18.97 0.45
C HIS A 135 4.24 -18.81 1.81
N ASP A 136 5.13 -19.75 2.18
CA ASP A 136 5.88 -19.70 3.44
C ASP A 136 6.83 -18.49 3.47
N TYR A 137 7.46 -18.19 2.34
CA TYR A 137 8.24 -16.96 2.19
C TYR A 137 7.41 -15.69 2.41
N LEU A 138 6.19 -15.61 1.87
CA LEU A 138 5.30 -14.47 2.10
C LEU A 138 4.89 -14.33 3.58
N ILE A 139 4.74 -15.44 4.31
CA ILE A 139 4.52 -15.41 5.77
C ILE A 139 5.75 -14.81 6.47
N TYR A 140 6.95 -15.24 6.10
CA TYR A 140 8.20 -14.66 6.63
C TYR A 140 8.30 -13.16 6.36
N VAL A 141 8.03 -12.71 5.13
CA VAL A 141 8.01 -11.28 4.78
C VAL A 141 6.98 -10.51 5.61
N LYS A 142 5.78 -11.06 5.78
CA LYS A 142 4.71 -10.47 6.60
C LYS A 142 5.13 -10.28 8.05
N MET A 143 5.79 -11.28 8.63
CA MET A 143 6.30 -11.18 10.01
C MET A 143 7.35 -10.07 10.14
N ASN A 144 8.28 -9.95 9.20
CA ASN A 144 9.29 -8.89 9.20
C ASN A 144 8.67 -7.50 9.09
N LEU A 145 7.72 -7.29 8.18
CA LEU A 145 7.01 -6.02 8.03
C LEU A 145 6.23 -5.65 9.31
N SER A 146 5.59 -6.64 9.94
CA SER A 146 4.84 -6.44 11.18
C SER A 146 5.78 -6.03 12.32
N GLU A 147 6.95 -6.65 12.43
CA GLU A 147 7.97 -6.30 13.42
C GLU A 147 8.56 -4.91 13.16
N GLN A 148 8.81 -4.57 11.90
CA GLN A 148 9.23 -3.21 11.53
C GLN A 148 8.18 -2.17 11.93
N SER A 149 6.90 -2.42 11.65
CA SER A 149 5.81 -1.53 12.06
C SER A 149 5.77 -1.35 13.57
N ARG A 150 5.90 -2.44 14.34
CA ARG A 150 5.95 -2.40 15.81
C ARG A 150 7.14 -1.59 16.32
N THR A 151 8.33 -1.84 15.78
CA THR A 151 9.55 -1.12 16.16
C THR A 151 9.45 0.38 15.86
N LEU A 152 8.88 0.74 14.70
CA LEU A 152 8.67 2.14 14.33
C LEU A 152 7.64 2.83 15.22
N ASN A 153 6.55 2.13 15.63
CA ASN A 153 5.60 2.67 16.60
C ASN A 153 6.28 2.95 17.96
N ASN A 154 7.07 2.00 18.48
CA ASN A 154 7.80 2.18 19.73
C ASN A 154 8.77 3.38 19.66
N ARG A 155 9.47 3.54 18.52
CA ARG A 155 10.34 4.70 18.31
C ARG A 155 9.57 6.01 18.24
N LYS A 156 8.43 6.02 17.55
CA LYS A 156 7.53 7.18 17.49
C LYS A 156 7.05 7.58 18.88
N ASP A 157 6.65 6.61 19.71
CA ASP A 157 6.24 6.85 21.10
C ASP A 157 7.39 7.39 21.95
N SER A 158 8.62 6.88 21.75
CA SER A 158 9.80 7.41 22.43
C SER A 158 10.09 8.87 22.07
N VAL A 159 9.95 9.22 20.77
CA VAL A 159 10.08 10.62 20.32
C VAL A 159 9.00 11.50 20.96
N PHE A 160 7.76 11.03 21.01
CA PHE A 160 6.66 11.76 21.63
C PHE A 160 6.92 12.00 23.13
N ASN A 161 7.35 10.97 23.87
CA ASN A 161 7.69 11.08 25.29
C ASN A 161 8.85 12.05 25.53
N HIS A 162 9.89 12.00 24.67
CA HIS A 162 11.01 12.95 24.76
C HIS A 162 10.57 14.41 24.54
N LEU A 163 9.61 14.64 23.62
CA LEU A 163 9.03 15.98 23.44
C LEU A 163 8.28 16.44 24.69
N ILE A 164 7.54 15.55 25.35
CA ILE A 164 6.85 15.85 26.62
C ILE A 164 7.84 16.19 27.72
N GLU A 165 8.92 15.44 27.88
CA GLU A 165 9.98 15.71 28.87
C GLU A 165 10.64 17.05 28.62
N LYS A 166 10.88 17.41 27.35
CA LYS A 166 11.60 18.64 26.99
C LYS A 166 10.72 19.89 27.05
N PHE A 167 9.48 19.81 26.59
CA PHE A 167 8.60 20.98 26.40
C PHE A 167 7.40 21.02 27.36
N GLY A 168 7.17 19.95 28.11
CA GLY A 168 5.97 19.76 28.92
C GLY A 168 4.79 19.23 28.15
N LYS A 169 3.96 18.44 28.83
CA LYS A 169 2.79 17.76 28.20
C LYS A 169 1.80 18.75 27.60
N GLU A 170 1.50 19.82 28.30
CA GLU A 170 0.52 20.82 27.82
C GLU A 170 0.99 21.51 26.56
N SER A 171 2.26 21.91 26.47
CA SER A 171 2.82 22.53 25.25
C SER A 171 2.79 21.60 24.05
N VAL A 172 3.08 20.31 24.24
CA VAL A 172 3.03 19.31 23.14
C VAL A 172 1.59 19.05 22.69
N LEU A 173 0.64 19.00 23.63
CA LEU A 173 -0.77 18.85 23.30
C LEU A 173 -1.32 20.09 22.59
N GLN A 174 -0.92 21.29 23.01
CA GLN A 174 -1.27 22.54 22.34
C GLN A 174 -0.71 22.56 20.90
N LEU A 175 0.57 22.20 20.72
CA LEU A 175 1.19 22.09 19.40
C LEU A 175 0.42 21.11 18.50
N LYS A 176 0.00 19.97 19.06
CA LYS A 176 -0.84 19.02 18.32
C LYS A 176 -2.20 19.62 17.94
N GLN A 177 -2.84 20.32 18.88
CA GLN A 177 -4.15 20.93 18.64
C GLN A 177 -4.09 22.02 17.57
N ASP A 178 -3.02 22.81 17.57
CA ASP A 178 -2.86 23.95 16.65
C ASP A 178 -2.48 23.51 15.23
N TYR A 179 -1.74 22.42 15.06
CA TYR A 179 -1.15 22.05 13.77
C TYR A 179 -1.64 20.73 13.20
N HIS A 180 -2.08 19.77 14.02
CA HIS A 180 -2.54 18.47 13.52
C HIS A 180 -3.99 18.53 13.04
N ASN A 181 -4.19 18.33 11.75
CA ASN A 181 -5.52 18.22 11.15
C ASN A 181 -5.86 16.73 10.91
N LYS A 182 -6.74 16.19 11.78
CA LYS A 182 -7.15 14.78 11.69
C LYS A 182 -7.78 14.43 10.34
N SER A 183 -8.64 15.29 9.79
CA SER A 183 -9.30 15.01 8.50
C SER A 183 -8.28 14.97 7.36
N LEU A 184 -7.31 15.87 7.38
CA LEU A 184 -6.21 15.87 6.43
C LEU A 184 -5.33 14.62 6.59
N PHE A 185 -5.02 14.25 7.82
CA PHE A 185 -4.26 13.03 8.14
C PHE A 185 -4.98 11.78 7.60
N ASP A 186 -6.26 11.62 7.89
CA ASP A 186 -7.06 10.48 7.44
C ASP A 186 -7.16 10.42 5.90
N MET A 187 -7.28 11.57 5.25
CA MET A 187 -7.30 11.69 3.78
C MET A 187 -5.95 11.31 3.14
N VAL A 188 -4.84 11.83 3.66
CA VAL A 188 -3.50 11.57 3.09
C VAL A 188 -3.02 10.14 3.39
N THR A 189 -3.41 9.56 4.52
CA THR A 189 -3.08 8.18 4.90
C THR A 189 -4.07 7.15 4.36
N ASP A 190 -5.13 7.61 3.71
CA ASP A 190 -6.14 6.75 3.06
C ASP A 190 -6.71 5.68 3.98
N ARG A 191 -7.12 6.08 5.19
CA ARG A 191 -7.65 5.14 6.19
C ARG A 191 -9.06 4.63 5.90
N ASN A 192 -9.83 5.39 5.13
CA ASN A 192 -11.26 5.17 4.95
C ASN A 192 -11.65 4.57 3.61
N GLU A 193 -10.70 4.28 2.71
CA GLU A 193 -11.01 3.71 1.41
C GLU A 193 -11.36 2.23 1.47
N ILE A 194 -12.37 1.84 0.70
CA ILE A 194 -12.92 0.49 0.64
C ILE A 194 -12.10 -0.38 -0.33
N ASN A 195 -11.63 0.20 -1.43
CA ASN A 195 -10.84 -0.49 -2.45
C ASN A 195 -9.35 -0.19 -2.25
N LYS A 196 -8.66 -1.09 -1.57
CA LYS A 196 -7.26 -0.87 -1.17
C LYS A 196 -6.23 -1.41 -2.15
N ILE A 197 -6.65 -2.20 -3.12
CA ILE A 197 -5.78 -2.79 -4.12
C ILE A 197 -6.47 -2.83 -5.48
N LEU A 198 -5.77 -2.40 -6.51
CA LEU A 198 -6.18 -2.49 -7.91
C LEU A 198 -5.14 -3.28 -8.68
N GLU A 199 -5.59 -4.17 -9.55
CA GLU A 199 -4.72 -4.87 -10.50
C GLU A 199 -4.79 -4.20 -11.85
N ILE A 200 -3.66 -3.63 -12.31
CA ILE A 200 -3.55 -2.93 -13.59
C ILE A 200 -2.28 -3.36 -14.28
N ASN A 201 -2.41 -3.87 -15.51
CA ASN A 201 -1.27 -4.33 -16.32
C ASN A 201 -0.35 -5.31 -15.55
N ASN A 202 -0.93 -6.29 -14.87
CA ASN A 202 -0.23 -7.27 -14.03
C ASN A 202 0.61 -6.64 -12.91
N ARG A 203 0.14 -5.52 -12.32
CA ARG A 203 0.74 -4.85 -11.16
C ARG A 203 -0.34 -4.57 -10.13
N LEU A 204 0.05 -4.65 -8.85
CA LEU A 204 -0.81 -4.25 -7.74
C LEU A 204 -0.57 -2.78 -7.41
N ILE A 205 -1.62 -1.97 -7.54
CA ILE A 205 -1.59 -0.52 -7.30
C ILE A 205 -2.50 -0.20 -6.11
N ARG A 206 -2.03 0.74 -5.27
CA ARG A 206 -2.79 1.30 -4.15
C ARG A 206 -3.77 2.35 -4.64
#